data_54afddd8ce8ea99cf5dd9d7f5f4743b6
#
_entry.id   54afddd8ce8ea99cf5dd9d7f5f4743b6
#
_cell.length_a   1.000
_cell.length_b   1.000
_cell.length_c   1.000
_cell.angle_alpha   90.00
_cell.angle_beta   90.00
_cell.angle_gamma   90.00
#
_symmetry.space_group_name_H-M   'P 1'
#
loop_
_entity.id
_entity.type
_entity.pdbx_description
1 polymer ?
#
loop_
_entity_poly.entity_id
_entity_poly.type
_entity_poly.pdbx_seq_one_letter_code
_entity_poly.pdbx_strand_id
1 'polypeptide(L)'
;MGMFSELLFQLLFLFQSAIGGSMITTDKVFADPRVAQLANAAQAGDLTRIETLIKAGTPVKFVGQEGMTVTHYALRARRNAPQVIELLLKAGADPVSMLSDGNNVPHYAVSRDNADPEVVKVLMTHGIGPNWFPPKGVYNDLSMLQAAVMGHNLPVIKLLVERGADLNYVDPFSGSALHYALNGTDFYMAAYLVEAGINLKLLDSTSPEIKNPRTVRRTAIEKFCYFDGGKRGDDPLPEAADGWRVFTAALAKRGVTMPCGL
;
A
#
# COMPACT_ATOMS: atom_id res chain seq x y z
N MET A 1 4.76 -26.62 -1.98
CA MET A 1 5.78 -25.57 -2.10
C MET A 1 5.18 -24.17 -2.23
N GLY A 2 3.89 -24.01 -1.87
CA GLY A 2 3.20 -22.73 -1.73
C GLY A 2 3.35 -22.07 -0.35
N MET A 3 3.84 -22.76 0.65
CA MET A 3 4.00 -22.24 2.01
C MET A 3 5.19 -21.27 2.19
N PHE A 4 6.19 -21.28 1.29
CA PHE A 4 7.35 -20.40 1.42
C PHE A 4 7.06 -18.96 0.95
N SER A 5 6.15 -18.78 0.00
CA SER A 5 5.74 -17.45 -0.50
C SER A 5 4.83 -16.74 0.52
N GLU A 6 3.90 -17.46 1.15
CA GLU A 6 3.05 -16.91 2.22
C GLU A 6 3.82 -16.62 3.51
N LEU A 7 4.80 -17.44 3.86
CA LEU A 7 5.68 -17.18 5.01
C LEU A 7 6.59 -15.98 4.80
N LEU A 8 7.08 -15.77 3.57
CA LEU A 8 7.84 -14.54 3.24
C LEU A 8 6.94 -13.29 3.28
N PHE A 9 5.69 -13.43 2.83
CA PHE A 9 4.69 -12.37 2.84
C PHE A 9 4.25 -12.03 4.28
N GLN A 10 4.03 -13.04 5.12
CA GLN A 10 3.73 -12.84 6.54
C GLN A 10 4.94 -12.35 7.34
N LEU A 11 6.17 -12.75 6.97
CA LEU A 11 7.39 -12.22 7.58
C LEU A 11 7.61 -10.75 7.23
N LEU A 12 7.29 -10.30 6.00
CA LEU A 12 7.30 -8.87 5.66
C LEU A 12 6.24 -8.09 6.45
N PHE A 13 5.06 -8.67 6.66
CA PHE A 13 3.98 -8.07 7.47
C PHE A 13 4.32 -8.08 8.96
N LEU A 14 4.95 -9.16 9.47
CA LEU A 14 5.42 -9.27 10.86
C LEU A 14 6.62 -8.35 11.12
N PHE A 15 7.45 -8.08 10.11
CA PHE A 15 8.51 -7.07 10.24
C PHE A 15 7.95 -5.64 10.35
N GLN A 16 6.82 -5.35 9.69
CA GLN A 16 6.10 -4.08 9.89
C GLN A 16 5.47 -3.97 11.28
N SER A 17 5.01 -5.08 11.88
CA SER A 17 4.48 -5.10 13.25
C SER A 17 5.58 -5.24 14.32
N ALA A 18 6.71 -5.85 14.01
CA ALA A 18 7.85 -5.97 14.92
C ALA A 18 8.63 -4.64 15.11
N ILE A 19 8.47 -3.67 14.19
CA ILE A 19 8.94 -2.28 14.42
C ILE A 19 8.03 -1.55 15.44
N GLY A 20 6.99 -2.18 15.97
CA GLY A 20 6.30 -1.76 17.20
C GLY A 20 7.16 -1.88 18.47
N GLY A 21 8.30 -2.55 18.41
CA GLY A 21 9.28 -2.64 19.48
C GLY A 21 10.39 -1.61 19.32
N SER A 22 10.37 -0.59 20.17
CA SER A 22 11.43 0.42 20.32
C SER A 22 11.84 1.11 19.03
N MET A 23 11.13 2.18 18.67
CA MET A 23 11.57 3.06 17.58
C MET A 23 13.02 3.47 17.84
N ILE A 24 13.90 3.17 16.88
CA ILE A 24 15.25 3.71 16.86
C ILE A 24 15.10 5.23 17.02
N THR A 25 15.65 5.78 18.08
CA THR A 25 15.51 7.20 18.38
C THR A 25 16.09 8.03 17.24
N THR A 26 15.51 9.17 16.92
CA THR A 26 15.88 10.00 15.76
C THR A 26 17.34 10.43 15.77
N ASP A 27 17.95 10.56 16.95
CA ASP A 27 19.36 10.86 17.15
C ASP A 27 20.30 9.72 16.72
N LYS A 28 19.81 8.48 16.70
CA LYS A 28 20.56 7.35 16.13
C LYS A 28 20.41 7.27 14.61
N VAL A 29 19.29 7.73 14.06
CA VAL A 29 19.02 7.72 12.62
C VAL A 29 19.73 8.88 11.92
N PHE A 30 19.69 10.07 12.51
CA PHE A 30 20.22 11.29 11.90
C PHE A 30 21.47 11.78 12.65
N ALA A 31 22.60 11.83 11.96
CA ALA A 31 23.84 12.35 12.52
C ALA A 31 23.78 13.86 12.80
N ASP A 32 22.92 14.62 12.07
CA ASP A 32 22.68 16.04 12.35
C ASP A 32 21.57 16.18 13.39
N PRO A 33 21.86 16.74 14.59
CA PRO A 33 20.85 16.89 15.64
C PRO A 33 19.67 17.78 15.24
N ARG A 34 19.86 18.72 14.31
CA ARG A 34 18.79 19.58 13.79
C ARG A 34 17.78 18.77 12.98
N VAL A 35 18.26 17.79 12.18
CA VAL A 35 17.41 16.88 11.41
C VAL A 35 16.66 15.93 12.35
N ALA A 36 17.30 15.43 13.39
CA ALA A 36 16.64 14.62 14.42
C ALA A 36 15.49 15.40 15.10
N GLN A 37 15.73 16.68 15.44
CA GLN A 37 14.69 17.55 15.99
C GLN A 37 13.55 17.79 14.99
N LEU A 38 13.86 17.99 13.70
CA LEU A 38 12.85 18.16 12.65
C LEU A 38 12.01 16.89 12.47
N ALA A 39 12.63 15.72 12.49
CA ALA A 39 11.93 14.44 12.41
C ALA A 39 11.00 14.22 13.61
N ASN A 40 11.44 14.56 14.82
CA ASN A 40 10.62 14.51 16.03
C ASN A 40 9.43 15.47 15.94
N ALA A 41 9.65 16.71 15.48
CA ALA A 41 8.60 17.70 15.29
C ALA A 41 7.60 17.25 14.22
N ALA A 42 8.09 16.66 13.11
CA ALA A 42 7.26 16.09 12.05
C ALA A 42 6.37 14.95 12.57
N GLN A 43 6.92 14.02 13.32
CA GLN A 43 6.16 12.92 13.92
C GLN A 43 5.14 13.40 14.97
N ALA A 44 5.48 14.45 15.73
CA ALA A 44 4.54 15.06 16.68
C ALA A 44 3.44 15.86 15.98
N GLY A 45 3.61 16.25 14.71
CA GLY A 45 2.72 17.16 13.98
C GLY A 45 2.77 18.60 14.50
N ASP A 46 3.96 19.04 14.99
CA ASP A 46 4.20 20.39 15.50
C ASP A 46 4.62 21.34 14.39
N LEU A 47 3.63 21.94 13.71
CA LEU A 47 3.82 22.80 12.56
C LEU A 47 4.72 24.02 12.90
N THR A 48 4.52 24.64 14.06
CA THR A 48 5.31 25.82 14.48
C THR A 48 6.78 25.46 14.64
N ARG A 49 7.06 24.30 15.27
CA ARG A 49 8.43 23.83 15.45
C ARG A 49 9.09 23.47 14.13
N ILE A 50 8.34 22.81 13.22
CA ILE A 50 8.81 22.48 11.86
C ILE A 50 9.21 23.74 11.11
N GLU A 51 8.32 24.73 11.04
CA GLU A 51 8.61 26.02 10.37
C GLU A 51 9.84 26.71 10.97
N THR A 52 9.96 26.73 12.29
CA THR A 52 11.10 27.34 12.98
C THR A 52 12.41 26.64 12.58
N LEU A 53 12.44 25.31 12.56
CA LEU A 53 13.62 24.52 12.19
C LEU A 53 13.98 24.69 10.72
N ILE A 54 13.00 24.73 9.82
CA ILE A 54 13.21 24.99 8.40
C ILE A 54 13.80 26.39 8.18
N LYS A 55 13.22 27.42 8.81
CA LYS A 55 13.73 28.81 8.74
C LYS A 55 15.16 28.95 9.30
N ALA A 56 15.52 28.13 10.28
CA ALA A 56 16.87 28.06 10.83
C ALA A 56 17.88 27.31 9.92
N GLY A 57 17.46 26.88 8.72
CA GLY A 57 18.33 26.22 7.75
C GLY A 57 18.61 24.75 8.04
N THR A 58 17.68 24.05 8.71
CA THR A 58 17.79 22.59 8.88
C THR A 58 17.75 21.91 7.52
N PRO A 59 18.67 20.99 7.20
CA PRO A 59 18.73 20.34 5.88
C PRO A 59 17.61 19.29 5.73
N VAL A 60 16.49 19.68 5.12
CA VAL A 60 15.31 18.81 4.93
C VAL A 60 15.54 17.63 3.99
N LYS A 61 16.55 17.70 3.11
CA LYS A 61 16.94 16.63 2.18
C LYS A 61 17.91 15.61 2.78
N PHE A 62 18.23 15.75 4.07
CA PHE A 62 19.19 14.86 4.73
C PHE A 62 18.66 13.42 4.72
N VAL A 63 19.52 12.50 4.30
CA VAL A 63 19.24 11.05 4.33
C VAL A 63 20.00 10.46 5.52
N GLY A 64 19.25 9.87 6.42
CA GLY A 64 19.77 9.19 7.61
C GLY A 64 20.12 7.73 7.35
N GLN A 65 20.30 6.97 8.42
CA GLN A 65 20.55 5.54 8.32
C GLN A 65 19.40 4.84 7.60
N GLU A 66 19.72 3.77 6.87
CA GLU A 66 18.76 2.94 6.10
C GLU A 66 17.91 3.74 5.09
N GLY A 67 18.41 4.88 4.60
CA GLY A 67 17.66 5.73 3.66
C GLY A 67 16.55 6.57 4.30
N MET A 68 16.47 6.58 5.63
CA MET A 68 15.41 7.27 6.37
C MET A 68 15.49 8.79 6.18
N THR A 69 14.37 9.44 5.90
CA THR A 69 14.25 10.89 5.77
C THR A 69 13.19 11.44 6.73
N VAL A 70 13.17 12.76 6.90
CA VAL A 70 12.13 13.44 7.69
C VAL A 70 10.73 13.18 7.14
N THR A 71 10.58 12.93 5.82
CA THR A 71 9.32 12.62 5.18
C THR A 71 8.75 11.28 5.66
N HIS A 72 9.60 10.27 5.88
CA HIS A 72 9.17 8.99 6.46
C HIS A 72 8.61 9.14 7.88
N TYR A 73 9.19 10.02 8.69
CA TYR A 73 8.65 10.35 10.02
C TYR A 73 7.34 11.13 9.93
N ALA A 74 7.22 12.04 8.95
CA ALA A 74 6.01 12.82 8.71
C ALA A 74 4.82 11.95 8.34
N LEU A 75 5.01 10.85 7.59
CA LEU A 75 3.95 9.89 7.28
C LEU A 75 3.36 9.21 8.53
N ARG A 76 4.08 9.27 9.67
CA ARG A 76 3.64 8.77 10.97
C ARG A 76 3.23 9.89 11.93
N ALA A 77 2.97 11.08 11.41
CA ALA A 77 2.56 12.22 12.22
C ALA A 77 1.28 11.89 13.00
N ARG A 78 1.30 12.19 14.29
CA ARG A 78 0.16 11.92 15.20
C ARG A 78 -1.02 12.85 14.95
N ARG A 79 -0.77 14.00 14.32
CA ARG A 79 -1.74 15.03 13.94
C ARG A 79 -1.17 15.84 12.78
N ASN A 80 -2.04 16.53 12.06
CA ASN A 80 -1.65 17.45 10.98
C ASN A 80 -0.77 16.81 9.88
N ALA A 81 -0.87 15.49 9.65
CA ALA A 81 0.00 14.80 8.69
C ALA A 81 0.02 15.46 7.30
N PRO A 82 -1.10 15.85 6.69
CA PRO A 82 -1.09 16.54 5.40
C PRO A 82 -0.31 17.86 5.43
N GLN A 83 -0.51 18.68 6.46
CA GLN A 83 0.18 19.97 6.60
C GLN A 83 1.68 19.78 6.85
N VAL A 84 2.07 18.77 7.64
CA VAL A 84 3.48 18.43 7.88
C VAL A 84 4.16 18.04 6.58
N ILE A 85 3.55 17.13 5.82
CA ILE A 85 4.09 16.69 4.52
C ILE A 85 4.20 17.89 3.56
N GLU A 86 3.16 18.71 3.47
CA GLU A 86 3.15 19.91 2.62
C GLU A 86 4.29 20.89 2.98
N LEU A 87 4.52 21.18 4.28
CA LEU A 87 5.61 22.04 4.73
C LEU A 87 6.98 21.48 4.35
N LEU A 88 7.20 20.19 4.55
CA LEU A 88 8.47 19.54 4.22
C LEU A 88 8.72 19.52 2.71
N LEU A 89 7.71 19.20 1.91
CA LEU A 89 7.84 19.18 0.45
C LEU A 89 8.07 20.58 -0.13
N LYS A 90 7.39 21.61 0.38
CA LYS A 90 7.66 23.02 0.03
C LYS A 90 9.06 23.46 0.42
N ALA A 91 9.63 22.92 1.50
CA ALA A 91 11.00 23.16 1.89
C ALA A 91 12.03 22.36 1.09
N GLY A 92 11.56 21.53 0.15
CA GLY A 92 12.38 20.78 -0.79
C GLY A 92 12.70 19.35 -0.35
N ALA A 93 11.96 18.78 0.62
CA ALA A 93 12.07 17.35 0.92
C ALA A 93 11.73 16.50 -0.31
N ASP A 94 12.34 15.34 -0.43
CA ASP A 94 12.11 14.43 -1.56
C ASP A 94 10.80 13.64 -1.34
N PRO A 95 9.79 13.79 -2.24
CA PRO A 95 8.53 13.07 -2.14
C PRO A 95 8.64 11.58 -2.49
N VAL A 96 9.77 11.15 -3.08
CA VAL A 96 9.97 9.77 -3.54
C VAL A 96 11.13 9.07 -2.83
N SER A 97 11.59 9.66 -1.72
CA SER A 97 12.71 9.08 -0.95
C SER A 97 12.42 7.62 -0.57
N MET A 98 13.48 6.83 -0.56
CA MET A 98 13.43 5.39 -0.47
C MET A 98 14.34 4.87 0.63
N LEU A 99 13.88 3.85 1.34
CA LEU A 99 14.65 3.12 2.33
C LEU A 99 15.57 2.09 1.66
N SER A 100 16.57 1.61 2.38
CA SER A 100 17.51 0.58 1.90
C SER A 100 16.83 -0.75 1.52
N ASP A 101 15.66 -1.04 2.10
CA ASP A 101 14.83 -2.21 1.79
C ASP A 101 13.90 -2.02 0.58
N GLY A 102 13.95 -0.85 -0.08
CA GLY A 102 13.13 -0.51 -1.23
C GLY A 102 11.76 0.10 -0.91
N ASN A 103 11.36 0.17 0.36
CA ASN A 103 10.18 0.90 0.75
C ASN A 103 10.37 2.40 0.45
N ASN A 104 9.34 3.05 -0.04
CA ASN A 104 9.39 4.44 -0.46
C ASN A 104 8.20 5.24 0.07
N VAL A 105 8.34 6.55 0.10
CA VAL A 105 7.32 7.45 0.63
C VAL A 105 5.95 7.27 -0.04
N PRO A 106 5.80 7.21 -1.39
CA PRO A 106 4.51 7.03 -2.02
C PRO A 106 3.80 5.72 -1.63
N HIS A 107 4.48 4.58 -1.73
CA HIS A 107 3.87 3.30 -1.35
C HIS A 107 3.53 3.25 0.13
N TYR A 108 4.44 3.74 1.00
CA TYR A 108 4.18 3.79 2.43
C TYR A 108 2.99 4.68 2.80
N ALA A 109 2.75 5.76 2.04
CA ALA A 109 1.62 6.65 2.23
C ALA A 109 0.27 6.01 1.93
N VAL A 110 0.22 4.96 1.10
CA VAL A 110 -1.03 4.29 0.69
C VAL A 110 -1.22 2.91 1.30
N SER A 111 -0.14 2.21 1.69
CA SER A 111 -0.17 0.79 2.09
C SER A 111 -0.49 0.54 3.57
N ARG A 112 -1.02 1.53 4.29
CA ARG A 112 -1.37 1.40 5.70
C ARG A 112 -2.88 1.44 5.88
N ASP A 113 -3.39 0.66 6.82
CA ASP A 113 -4.82 0.65 7.21
C ASP A 113 -5.34 2.02 7.64
N ASN A 114 -4.48 2.81 8.27
CA ASN A 114 -4.76 4.18 8.71
C ASN A 114 -4.12 5.26 7.80
N ALA A 115 -3.81 4.95 6.55
CA ALA A 115 -3.31 5.94 5.60
C ALA A 115 -4.35 7.05 5.39
N ASP A 116 -3.89 8.30 5.44
CA ASP A 116 -4.74 9.48 5.29
C ASP A 116 -4.85 9.86 3.80
N PRO A 117 -6.06 9.83 3.20
CA PRO A 117 -6.25 10.24 1.82
C PRO A 117 -5.77 11.68 1.54
N GLU A 118 -5.80 12.59 2.53
CA GLU A 118 -5.33 13.96 2.36
C GLU A 118 -3.81 14.02 2.20
N VAL A 119 -3.06 13.13 2.88
CA VAL A 119 -1.61 12.97 2.64
C VAL A 119 -1.35 12.54 1.20
N VAL A 120 -2.13 11.58 0.69
CA VAL A 120 -2.00 11.11 -0.69
C VAL A 120 -2.30 12.25 -1.68
N LYS A 121 -3.34 13.07 -1.42
CA LYS A 121 -3.63 14.28 -2.24
C LYS A 121 -2.46 15.26 -2.24
N VAL A 122 -1.84 15.50 -1.09
CA VAL A 122 -0.65 16.37 -1.00
C VAL A 122 0.48 15.81 -1.87
N LEU A 123 0.78 14.51 -1.78
CA LEU A 123 1.79 13.89 -2.64
C LEU A 123 1.45 14.06 -4.14
N MET A 124 0.18 13.93 -4.50
CA MET A 124 -0.28 14.15 -5.89
C MET A 124 -0.05 15.58 -6.37
N THR A 125 -0.23 16.60 -5.53
CA THR A 125 0.05 18.01 -5.89
C THR A 125 1.55 18.26 -6.09
N HIS A 126 2.40 17.37 -5.55
CA HIS A 126 3.86 17.41 -5.72
C HIS A 126 4.37 16.40 -6.77
N GLY A 127 3.51 15.97 -7.69
CA GLY A 127 3.90 15.20 -8.87
C GLY A 127 3.84 13.68 -8.72
N ILE A 128 3.35 13.15 -7.60
CA ILE A 128 3.17 11.70 -7.40
C ILE A 128 1.78 11.31 -7.90
N GLY A 129 1.68 10.97 -9.18
CA GLY A 129 0.40 10.53 -9.77
C GLY A 129 -0.07 9.17 -9.25
N PRO A 130 -1.37 8.81 -9.51
CA PRO A 130 -1.95 7.55 -9.05
C PRO A 130 -1.29 6.32 -9.70
N ASN A 131 -0.58 6.53 -10.81
CA ASN A 131 0.16 5.51 -11.56
C ASN A 131 1.67 5.67 -11.42
N TRP A 132 2.12 6.30 -10.33
CA TRP A 132 3.54 6.40 -10.05
C TRP A 132 4.13 5.03 -9.68
N PHE A 133 5.35 4.78 -10.18
CA PHE A 133 6.16 3.60 -9.86
C PHE A 133 7.55 4.03 -9.41
N PRO A 134 8.19 3.28 -8.50
CA PRO A 134 9.58 3.49 -8.17
C PRO A 134 10.47 3.19 -9.39
N PRO A 135 11.70 3.71 -9.45
CA PRO A 135 12.66 3.35 -10.49
C PRO A 135 12.84 1.83 -10.59
N LYS A 136 13.02 1.33 -11.83
CA LYS A 136 13.22 -0.11 -12.10
C LYS A 136 14.39 -0.67 -11.31
N GLY A 137 14.23 -1.88 -10.79
CA GLY A 137 15.27 -2.59 -10.01
C GLY A 137 15.15 -2.39 -8.51
N VAL A 138 14.16 -1.66 -8.07
CA VAL A 138 13.81 -1.53 -6.65
C VAL A 138 12.64 -2.44 -6.34
N TYR A 139 12.71 -3.08 -5.20
CA TYR A 139 11.73 -3.99 -4.62
C TYR A 139 10.30 -3.46 -4.76
N ASN A 140 9.47 -4.16 -5.49
CA ASN A 140 8.03 -4.00 -5.71
C ASN A 140 7.64 -3.24 -6.99
N ASP A 141 7.40 -4.02 -8.04
CA ASP A 141 6.62 -3.58 -9.20
C ASP A 141 5.10 -3.45 -8.86
N LEU A 142 4.78 -3.13 -7.60
CA LEU A 142 3.40 -2.90 -7.17
C LEU A 142 2.93 -1.51 -7.64
N SER A 143 1.72 -1.43 -8.14
CA SER A 143 1.08 -0.13 -8.35
C SER A 143 0.66 0.49 -7.01
N MET A 144 0.46 1.82 -6.99
CA MET A 144 -0.11 2.52 -5.84
C MET A 144 -1.45 1.93 -5.41
N LEU A 145 -2.28 1.51 -6.39
CA LEU A 145 -3.57 0.88 -6.13
C LEU A 145 -3.42 -0.49 -5.45
N GLN A 146 -2.51 -1.34 -5.94
CA GLN A 146 -2.24 -2.63 -5.30
C GLN A 146 -1.70 -2.48 -3.88
N ALA A 147 -0.79 -1.51 -3.66
CA ALA A 147 -0.27 -1.19 -2.34
C ALA A 147 -1.38 -0.71 -1.38
N ALA A 148 -2.33 0.10 -1.87
CA ALA A 148 -3.48 0.55 -1.07
C ALA A 148 -4.44 -0.60 -0.74
N VAL A 149 -4.65 -1.55 -1.67
CA VAL A 149 -5.44 -2.76 -1.42
C VAL A 149 -4.79 -3.62 -0.33
N MET A 150 -3.48 -3.80 -0.38
CA MET A 150 -2.73 -4.51 0.66
C MET A 150 -2.81 -3.81 2.03
N GLY A 151 -2.91 -2.48 2.04
CA GLY A 151 -3.09 -1.67 3.24
C GLY A 151 -4.54 -1.65 3.77
N HIS A 152 -5.46 -2.37 3.14
CA HIS A 152 -6.88 -2.43 3.54
C HIS A 152 -7.55 -1.05 3.70
N ASN A 153 -7.12 -0.05 2.91
CA ASN A 153 -7.60 1.33 3.02
C ASN A 153 -8.56 1.72 1.89
N LEU A 154 -9.84 1.41 2.05
CA LEU A 154 -10.86 1.70 1.04
C LEU A 154 -10.96 3.20 0.67
N PRO A 155 -10.86 4.17 1.61
CA PRO A 155 -10.82 5.60 1.25
C PRO A 155 -9.67 5.97 0.32
N VAL A 156 -8.47 5.44 0.53
CA VAL A 156 -7.32 5.68 -0.37
C VAL A 156 -7.52 4.99 -1.72
N ILE A 157 -8.05 3.77 -1.73
CA ILE A 157 -8.39 3.04 -2.98
C ILE A 157 -9.36 3.88 -3.82
N LYS A 158 -10.44 4.39 -3.22
CA LYS A 158 -11.41 5.26 -3.89
C LYS A 158 -10.75 6.50 -4.47
N LEU A 159 -9.93 7.18 -3.69
CA LEU A 159 -9.19 8.35 -4.15
C LEU A 159 -8.29 8.03 -5.35
N LEU A 160 -7.54 6.93 -5.30
CA LEU A 160 -6.65 6.53 -6.40
C LEU A 160 -7.44 6.23 -7.67
N VAL A 161 -8.56 5.50 -7.57
CA VAL A 161 -9.44 5.19 -8.71
C VAL A 161 -10.06 6.46 -9.29
N GLU A 162 -10.58 7.36 -8.46
CA GLU A 162 -11.12 8.66 -8.87
C GLU A 162 -10.09 9.54 -9.59
N ARG A 163 -8.82 9.37 -9.27
CA ARG A 163 -7.69 10.09 -9.89
C ARG A 163 -7.09 9.35 -11.09
N GLY A 164 -7.70 8.25 -11.55
CA GLY A 164 -7.31 7.53 -12.75
C GLY A 164 -6.21 6.50 -12.55
N ALA A 165 -6.17 5.85 -11.38
CA ALA A 165 -5.31 4.68 -11.19
C ALA A 165 -5.66 3.57 -12.19
N ASP A 166 -4.65 2.93 -12.76
CA ASP A 166 -4.84 1.80 -13.65
C ASP A 166 -5.36 0.58 -12.87
N LEU A 167 -6.67 0.33 -13.03
CA LEU A 167 -7.34 -0.83 -12.43
C LEU A 167 -6.80 -2.16 -12.96
N ASN A 168 -6.23 -2.16 -14.17
CA ASN A 168 -5.90 -3.36 -14.90
C ASN A 168 -4.41 -3.73 -14.85
N TYR A 169 -3.62 -2.97 -14.10
CA TYR A 169 -2.22 -3.32 -13.91
C TYR A 169 -2.08 -4.69 -13.23
N VAL A 170 -1.20 -5.51 -13.79
CA VAL A 170 -0.85 -6.84 -13.29
C VAL A 170 0.64 -6.83 -12.95
N ASP A 171 0.97 -6.98 -11.67
CA ASP A 171 2.35 -7.08 -11.23
C ASP A 171 2.96 -8.45 -11.58
N PRO A 172 4.29 -8.60 -11.59
CA PRO A 172 4.95 -9.86 -11.95
C PRO A 172 4.84 -10.96 -10.88
N PHE A 173 4.27 -10.69 -9.68
CA PHE A 173 4.32 -11.62 -8.56
C PHE A 173 2.97 -12.29 -8.24
N SER A 174 1.89 -11.52 -8.16
CA SER A 174 0.60 -12.01 -7.69
C SER A 174 -0.56 -11.76 -8.62
N GLY A 175 -0.56 -10.66 -9.35
CA GLY A 175 -1.62 -10.35 -10.30
C GLY A 175 -2.18 -8.92 -10.18
N SER A 176 -3.47 -8.73 -10.39
CA SER A 176 -4.15 -7.44 -10.33
C SER A 176 -4.56 -7.06 -8.91
N ALA A 177 -5.03 -5.81 -8.72
CA ALA A 177 -5.61 -5.36 -7.46
C ALA A 177 -6.75 -6.27 -6.95
N LEU A 178 -7.55 -6.87 -7.84
CA LEU A 178 -8.59 -7.82 -7.46
C LEU A 178 -8.02 -9.13 -6.91
N HIS A 179 -6.87 -9.61 -7.42
CA HIS A 179 -6.18 -10.77 -6.86
C HIS A 179 -5.75 -10.51 -5.41
N TYR A 180 -5.22 -9.34 -5.13
CA TYR A 180 -4.82 -8.94 -3.77
C TYR A 180 -6.02 -8.83 -2.83
N ALA A 181 -7.12 -8.20 -3.26
CA ALA A 181 -8.33 -8.06 -2.45
C ALA A 181 -8.92 -9.43 -2.07
N LEU A 182 -9.01 -10.36 -3.03
CA LEU A 182 -9.55 -11.70 -2.78
C LEU A 182 -8.60 -12.59 -1.97
N ASN A 183 -7.28 -12.48 -2.17
CA ASN A 183 -6.31 -13.18 -1.33
C ASN A 183 -6.39 -12.72 0.14
N GLY A 184 -6.63 -11.43 0.38
CA GLY A 184 -6.85 -10.84 1.70
C GLY A 184 -8.27 -11.05 2.26
N THR A 185 -9.16 -11.70 1.48
CA THR A 185 -10.58 -11.87 1.83
C THR A 185 -11.35 -10.58 2.12
N ASP A 186 -10.88 -9.46 1.55
CA ASP A 186 -11.57 -8.18 1.66
C ASP A 186 -12.61 -8.02 0.55
N PHE A 187 -13.79 -8.55 0.79
CA PHE A 187 -14.87 -8.58 -0.18
C PHE A 187 -15.48 -7.19 -0.46
N TYR A 188 -15.40 -6.25 0.48
CA TYR A 188 -15.85 -4.86 0.23
C TYR A 188 -14.94 -4.15 -0.76
N MET A 189 -13.62 -4.30 -0.63
CA MET A 189 -12.68 -3.78 -1.63
C MET A 189 -12.83 -4.49 -2.97
N ALA A 190 -12.97 -5.83 -2.96
CA ALA A 190 -13.20 -6.59 -4.18
C ALA A 190 -14.48 -6.12 -4.89
N ALA A 191 -15.58 -5.91 -4.16
CA ALA A 191 -16.82 -5.37 -4.71
C ALA A 191 -16.62 -3.98 -5.34
N TYR A 192 -15.95 -3.09 -4.63
CA TYR A 192 -15.66 -1.75 -5.14
C TYR A 192 -14.83 -1.81 -6.44
N LEU A 193 -13.77 -2.63 -6.50
CA LEU A 193 -12.97 -2.78 -7.71
C LEU A 193 -13.79 -3.32 -8.89
N VAL A 194 -14.70 -4.27 -8.63
CA VAL A 194 -15.63 -4.79 -9.63
C VAL A 194 -16.58 -3.69 -10.13
N GLU A 195 -17.17 -2.90 -9.24
CA GLU A 195 -18.05 -1.78 -9.59
C GLU A 195 -17.29 -0.66 -10.32
N ALA A 196 -16.03 -0.41 -9.96
CA ALA A 196 -15.15 0.53 -10.64
C ALA A 196 -14.74 0.09 -12.06
N GLY A 197 -15.04 -1.14 -12.46
CA GLY A 197 -14.84 -1.60 -13.83
C GLY A 197 -13.56 -2.40 -14.09
N ILE A 198 -12.90 -2.93 -13.06
CA ILE A 198 -11.71 -3.79 -13.24
C ILE A 198 -12.00 -4.92 -14.24
N ASN A 199 -11.04 -5.25 -15.09
CA ASN A 199 -11.16 -6.35 -16.03
C ASN A 199 -11.08 -7.70 -15.30
N LEU A 200 -12.19 -8.41 -15.21
CA LEU A 200 -12.31 -9.70 -14.51
C LEU A 200 -11.59 -10.86 -15.20
N LYS A 201 -11.13 -10.66 -16.44
CA LYS A 201 -10.39 -11.67 -17.23
C LYS A 201 -8.87 -11.58 -17.06
N LEU A 202 -8.38 -10.64 -16.23
CA LEU A 202 -6.95 -10.56 -15.94
C LEU A 202 -6.49 -11.83 -15.24
N LEU A 203 -5.41 -12.40 -15.74
CA LEU A 203 -4.79 -13.59 -15.17
C LEU A 203 -3.73 -13.17 -14.16
N ASP A 204 -3.54 -14.00 -13.12
CA ASP A 204 -2.43 -13.84 -12.18
C ASP A 204 -1.08 -13.97 -12.91
N SER A 205 -0.05 -13.44 -12.28
CA SER A 205 1.30 -13.57 -12.78
C SER A 205 1.84 -14.95 -12.45
N THR A 206 2.47 -15.57 -13.44
CA THR A 206 3.40 -16.65 -13.16
C THR A 206 4.78 -16.02 -13.04
N SER A 207 5.40 -16.09 -11.86
CA SER A 207 6.80 -15.69 -11.74
C SER A 207 7.62 -16.32 -12.87
N PRO A 208 8.40 -15.56 -13.64
CA PRO A 208 9.25 -16.11 -14.71
C PRO A 208 10.24 -17.16 -14.20
N GLU A 209 10.49 -17.20 -12.88
CA GLU A 209 11.35 -18.18 -12.24
C GLU A 209 10.65 -19.54 -12.01
N ILE A 210 9.32 -19.56 -11.99
CA ILE A 210 8.54 -20.80 -11.86
C ILE A 210 8.29 -21.38 -13.26
N LYS A 211 9.31 -21.95 -13.85
CA LYS A 211 9.21 -22.74 -15.11
C LYS A 211 8.53 -24.10 -14.88
N ASN A 212 7.42 -24.11 -14.12
CA ASN A 212 6.65 -25.33 -13.98
C ASN A 212 5.55 -25.35 -15.05
N PRO A 213 5.62 -26.23 -16.06
CA PRO A 213 4.62 -26.33 -17.12
C PRO A 213 3.21 -26.68 -16.62
N ARG A 214 3.06 -27.03 -15.34
CA ARG A 214 1.77 -27.30 -14.68
C ARG A 214 1.16 -26.06 -14.00
N THR A 215 1.83 -24.92 -14.01
CA THR A 215 1.30 -23.70 -13.39
C THR A 215 0.24 -23.09 -14.31
N VAL A 216 -1.02 -23.30 -13.97
CA VAL A 216 -2.15 -22.71 -14.69
C VAL A 216 -2.39 -21.29 -14.16
N ARG A 217 -2.29 -20.31 -15.06
CA ARG A 217 -2.68 -18.92 -14.74
C ARG A 217 -4.19 -18.84 -14.57
N ARG A 218 -4.64 -18.11 -13.57
CA ARG A 218 -6.06 -17.97 -13.23
C ARG A 218 -6.46 -16.50 -13.11
N THR A 219 -7.73 -16.23 -13.39
CA THR A 219 -8.34 -14.98 -12.98
C THR A 219 -8.43 -14.91 -11.45
N ALA A 220 -8.62 -13.72 -10.91
CA ALA A 220 -8.74 -13.54 -9.46
C ALA A 220 -9.87 -14.40 -8.86
N ILE A 221 -11.00 -14.49 -9.58
CA ILE A 221 -12.17 -15.29 -9.17
C ILE A 221 -11.87 -16.80 -9.23
N GLU A 222 -11.25 -17.28 -10.31
CA GLU A 222 -10.87 -18.70 -10.44
C GLU A 222 -9.83 -19.09 -9.40
N LYS A 223 -8.87 -18.21 -9.12
CA LYS A 223 -7.83 -18.42 -8.11
C LYS A 223 -8.44 -18.52 -6.72
N PHE A 224 -9.35 -17.60 -6.38
CA PHE A 224 -10.10 -17.63 -5.13
C PHE A 224 -10.85 -18.96 -4.97
N CYS A 225 -11.64 -19.37 -5.98
CA CYS A 225 -12.38 -20.64 -5.95
C CYS A 225 -11.47 -21.87 -5.87
N TYR A 226 -10.28 -21.83 -6.44
CA TYR A 226 -9.34 -22.95 -6.43
C TYR A 226 -8.71 -23.17 -5.04
N PHE A 227 -8.31 -22.11 -4.36
CA PHE A 227 -7.63 -22.20 -3.07
C PHE A 227 -8.60 -22.30 -1.88
N ASP A 228 -9.70 -21.59 -1.91
CA ASP A 228 -10.70 -21.62 -0.85
C ASP A 228 -11.78 -22.69 -1.09
N GLY A 229 -11.84 -23.28 -2.27
CA GLY A 229 -12.51 -24.54 -2.66
C GLY A 229 -13.84 -24.88 -2.00
N GLY A 230 -14.67 -23.89 -1.65
CA GLY A 230 -15.91 -24.12 -0.94
C GLY A 230 -15.76 -24.65 0.50
N LYS A 231 -14.56 -24.74 1.03
CA LYS A 231 -14.31 -25.28 2.37
C LYS A 231 -14.36 -24.25 3.51
N ARG A 232 -14.60 -22.98 3.23
CA ARG A 232 -15.00 -22.01 4.27
C ARG A 232 -16.51 -22.08 4.56
N GLY A 233 -17.12 -23.28 4.39
CA GLY A 233 -18.49 -23.56 4.71
C GLY A 233 -18.80 -23.65 6.22
N ASP A 234 -17.83 -23.49 7.06
CA ASP A 234 -18.04 -23.40 8.50
C ASP A 234 -18.09 -21.92 8.89
N ASP A 235 -19.30 -21.34 8.77
CA ASP A 235 -19.75 -20.06 9.32
C ASP A 235 -18.77 -18.87 9.10
N PRO A 236 -18.87 -18.18 7.95
CA PRO A 236 -18.11 -16.94 7.79
C PRO A 236 -18.52 -15.98 8.90
N LEU A 237 -17.55 -15.35 9.55
CA LEU A 237 -17.84 -14.26 10.48
C LEU A 237 -18.90 -13.34 9.87
N PRO A 238 -19.92 -12.85 10.62
CA PRO A 238 -21.05 -12.09 10.06
C PRO A 238 -20.61 -10.95 9.13
N GLU A 239 -19.49 -10.29 9.43
CA GLU A 239 -18.90 -9.23 8.61
C GLU A 239 -18.37 -9.73 7.26
N ALA A 240 -17.79 -10.94 7.23
CA ALA A 240 -17.33 -11.57 5.98
C ALA A 240 -18.53 -12.00 5.12
N ALA A 241 -19.64 -12.43 5.73
CA ALA A 241 -20.86 -12.80 5.02
C ALA A 241 -21.52 -11.61 4.32
N ASP A 242 -21.50 -10.43 4.96
CA ASP A 242 -22.03 -9.21 4.34
C ASP A 242 -21.13 -8.72 3.20
N GLY A 243 -19.83 -8.68 3.40
CA GLY A 243 -18.89 -8.36 2.33
C GLY A 243 -19.02 -9.30 1.14
N TRP A 244 -19.16 -10.59 1.40
CA TRP A 244 -19.40 -11.60 0.36
C TRP A 244 -20.67 -11.34 -0.46
N ARG A 245 -21.80 -11.01 0.21
CA ARG A 245 -23.06 -10.64 -0.48
C ARG A 245 -22.87 -9.41 -1.35
N VAL A 246 -22.17 -8.39 -0.87
CA VAL A 246 -21.88 -7.18 -1.64
C VAL A 246 -21.02 -7.51 -2.86
N PHE A 247 -19.98 -8.32 -2.70
CA PHE A 247 -19.10 -8.73 -3.79
C PHE A 247 -19.83 -9.55 -4.86
N THR A 248 -20.61 -10.56 -4.46
CA THR A 248 -21.37 -11.40 -5.40
C THR A 248 -22.45 -10.59 -6.12
N ALA A 249 -23.08 -9.63 -5.45
CA ALA A 249 -24.02 -8.70 -6.08
C ALA A 249 -23.32 -7.80 -7.11
N ALA A 250 -22.11 -7.32 -6.84
CA ALA A 250 -21.32 -6.53 -7.80
C ALA A 250 -20.96 -7.37 -9.05
N LEU A 251 -20.58 -8.64 -8.88
CA LEU A 251 -20.34 -9.56 -9.98
C LEU A 251 -21.61 -9.81 -10.81
N ALA A 252 -22.75 -10.05 -10.15
CA ALA A 252 -24.03 -10.30 -10.80
C ALA A 252 -24.47 -9.11 -11.68
N LYS A 253 -24.26 -7.87 -11.22
CA LYS A 253 -24.52 -6.66 -12.04
C LYS A 253 -23.69 -6.65 -13.34
N ARG A 254 -22.55 -7.33 -13.38
CA ARG A 254 -21.71 -7.50 -14.58
C ARG A 254 -21.93 -8.80 -15.32
N GLY A 255 -22.99 -9.57 -14.99
CA GLY A 255 -23.32 -10.83 -15.62
C GLY A 255 -22.36 -11.97 -15.30
N VAL A 256 -21.65 -11.88 -14.19
CA VAL A 256 -20.69 -12.91 -13.74
C VAL A 256 -21.24 -13.62 -12.52
N THR A 257 -21.23 -14.95 -12.56
CA THR A 257 -21.55 -15.82 -11.42
C THR A 257 -20.28 -16.47 -10.91
N MET A 258 -20.25 -16.76 -9.61
CA MET A 258 -19.13 -17.45 -9.00
C MET A 258 -19.05 -18.90 -9.48
N PRO A 259 -17.90 -19.36 -10.01
CA PRO A 259 -17.77 -20.71 -10.55
C PRO A 259 -17.71 -21.80 -9.46
N CYS A 260 -17.52 -21.44 -8.20
CA CYS A 260 -17.37 -22.39 -7.09
C CYS A 260 -18.66 -22.70 -6.32
N GLY A 261 -19.82 -22.30 -6.80
CA GLY A 261 -21.12 -22.77 -6.30
C GLY A 261 -21.41 -22.43 -4.82
N LEU A 262 -20.91 -21.28 -4.33
CA LEU A 262 -21.17 -20.74 -2.99
C LEU A 262 -22.41 -19.87 -2.98
#